data_f1d22df64482f5567541bcffde5085e1
#
_entry.id   f1d22df64482f5567541bcffde5085e1
#
_cell.length_a   1.000
_cell.length_b   1.000
_cell.length_c   1.000
_cell.angle_alpha   90.00
_cell.angle_beta   90.00
_cell.angle_gamma   90.00
#
_symmetry.space_group_name_H-M   'P 1'
#
loop_
_entity.id
_entity.type
_entity.pdbx_description
1 polymer ?
#
loop_
_entity_poly.entity_id
_entity_poly.type
_entity_poly.pdbx_seq_one_letter_code
_entity_poly.pdbx_strand_id
1 'polypeptide(L)' 'MKYKWVIMQELEDTNCANPYLIVDSEERAEELCFELESQNPGFIFWAYMCKEE' A
#
# COMPACT_ATOMS: atom_id res chain seq x y z
N MET A 1 -11.31 -12.84 14.07
CA MET A 1 -10.42 -12.86 12.92
C MET A 1 -10.16 -11.44 12.45
N LYS A 2 -8.91 -11.08 12.35
CA LYS A 2 -8.55 -9.72 11.96
C LYS A 2 -7.91 -9.70 10.59
N TYR A 3 -8.13 -8.61 9.89
CA TYR A 3 -7.50 -8.37 8.61
C TYR A 3 -6.68 -7.10 8.68
N LYS A 4 -5.59 -7.09 7.96
CA LYS A 4 -4.76 -5.90 7.82
C LYS A 4 -4.55 -5.64 6.34
N TRP A 5 -4.26 -4.41 6.03
CA TRP A 5 -4.00 -3.99 4.66
C TRP A 5 -2.55 -3.58 4.55
N VAL A 6 -1.83 -4.26 3.68
CA VAL A 6 -0.41 -3.98 3.47
C VAL A 6 -0.29 -3.08 2.25
N ILE A 7 0.28 -1.91 2.45
CA ILE A 7 0.51 -0.96 1.36
C ILE A 7 1.89 -1.24 0.78
N MET A 8 1.93 -1.52 -0.51
CA MET A 8 3.17 -1.81 -1.22
C MET A 8 3.59 -0.60 -2.02
N GLN A 9 4.88 -0.39 -2.07
CA GLN A 9 5.49 0.66 -2.86
C GLN A 9 6.27 0.00 -3.99
N GLU A 10 5.97 0.39 -5.20
CA GLU A 10 6.64 -0.17 -6.38
C GLU A 10 7.23 0.95 -7.21
N LEU A 11 8.49 0.80 -7.59
CA LEU A 11 9.13 1.77 -8.45
C LEU A 11 8.69 1.51 -9.88
N GLU A 12 8.23 2.54 -10.56
CA GLU A 12 7.58 2.43 -11.85
C GLU A 12 8.40 1.73 -12.93
N ASP A 13 9.69 1.96 -12.96
CA ASP A 13 10.58 1.40 -14.00
C ASP A 13 11.17 0.05 -13.64
N THR A 14 10.81 -0.49 -12.48
CA THR A 14 11.30 -1.78 -12.05
C THR A 14 10.12 -2.60 -11.54
N ASN A 15 10.24 -3.88 -11.53
CA ASN A 15 9.17 -4.71 -10.98
C ASN A 15 9.44 -5.04 -9.51
N CYS A 16 10.09 -4.12 -8.81
CA CYS A 16 10.43 -4.30 -7.42
C CYS A 16 9.40 -3.63 -6.53
N ALA A 17 8.66 -4.42 -5.77
CA ALA A 17 7.69 -3.92 -4.83
C ALA A 17 8.12 -4.27 -3.42
N ASN A 18 8.00 -3.33 -2.50
CA ASN A 18 8.37 -3.53 -1.11
C ASN A 18 7.25 -3.10 -0.18
N PRO A 19 7.08 -3.78 0.95
CA PRO A 19 6.09 -3.32 1.94
C PRO A 19 6.48 -1.94 2.45
N TYR A 20 5.49 -1.07 2.52
CA TYR A 20 5.73 0.30 2.95
C TYR A 20 5.06 0.60 4.29
N LEU A 21 3.81 0.19 4.43
CA LEU A 21 3.02 0.54 5.60
C LEU A 21 1.90 -0.48 5.78
N ILE A 22 1.48 -0.68 7.02
CA ILE A 22 0.37 -1.58 7.33
C ILE A 22 -0.72 -0.78 8.05
N VAL A 23 -1.95 -0.94 7.61
CA VAL A 23 -3.09 -0.26 8.23
C VAL A 23 -4.21 -1.26 8.50
N ASP A 24 -5.12 -0.86 9.35
CA ASP A 24 -6.21 -1.74 9.82
C ASP A 24 -7.48 -1.64 9.01
N SER A 25 -7.56 -0.72 8.07
CA SER A 25 -8.81 -0.43 7.40
C SER A 25 -8.60 -0.23 5.91
N GLU A 26 -9.54 -0.75 5.12
CA GLU A 26 -9.52 -0.59 3.68
C GLU A 26 -9.60 0.88 3.27
N GLU A 27 -10.48 1.63 3.93
CA GLU A 27 -10.63 3.05 3.66
C GLU A 27 -9.32 3.78 3.84
N ARG A 28 -8.66 3.49 4.94
CA ARG A 28 -7.39 4.13 5.24
C ARG A 28 -6.33 3.75 4.23
N ALA A 29 -6.33 2.49 3.82
CA ALA A 29 -5.38 2.02 2.82
C ALA A 29 -5.57 2.76 1.49
N GLU A 30 -6.81 2.91 1.06
CA GLU A 30 -7.10 3.62 -0.18
C GLU A 30 -6.69 5.08 -0.12
N GLU A 31 -7.01 5.75 0.98
CA GLU A 31 -6.61 7.13 1.18
C GLU A 31 -5.11 7.30 1.12
N LEU A 32 -4.40 6.42 1.81
CA LEU A 32 -2.94 6.51 1.87
C LEU A 32 -2.31 6.22 0.53
N CYS A 33 -2.82 5.24 -0.20
CA CYS A 33 -2.30 4.96 -1.54
C CYS A 33 -2.42 6.19 -2.43
N PHE A 34 -3.56 6.85 -2.39
CA PHE A 34 -3.80 8.04 -3.17
C PHE A 34 -2.84 9.17 -2.77
N GLU A 35 -2.73 9.42 -1.47
CA GLU A 35 -1.85 10.47 -0.98
C GLU A 35 -0.39 10.21 -1.33
N LEU A 36 0.05 8.97 -1.14
CA LEU A 36 1.44 8.63 -1.38
C LEU A 36 1.81 8.73 -2.85
N GLU A 37 0.90 8.34 -3.73
CA GLU A 37 1.15 8.50 -5.16
C GLU A 37 1.26 9.97 -5.54
N SER A 38 0.43 10.78 -4.92
CA SER A 38 0.45 12.22 -5.16
C SER A 38 1.74 12.87 -4.70
N GLN A 39 2.29 12.40 -3.59
CA GLN A 39 3.50 12.96 -3.00
C GLN A 39 4.79 12.37 -3.55
N ASN A 40 4.70 11.22 -4.20
CA ASN A 40 5.88 10.50 -4.68
C ASN A 40 5.74 10.12 -6.15
N PRO A 41 5.90 11.08 -7.05
CA PRO A 41 5.82 10.78 -8.49
C PRO A 41 6.90 9.77 -8.88
N GLY A 42 6.56 8.85 -9.74
CA GLY A 42 7.48 7.78 -10.14
C GLY A 42 7.32 6.51 -9.33
N PHE A 43 6.46 6.53 -8.31
CA PHE A 43 6.15 5.34 -7.52
C PHE A 43 4.68 4.99 -7.67
N ILE A 44 4.40 3.70 -7.59
CA ILE A 44 3.04 3.19 -7.60
C ILE A 44 2.77 2.60 -6.22
N PHE A 45 1.64 2.93 -5.65
CA PHE A 45 1.24 2.40 -4.36
C PHE A 45 -0.04 1.60 -4.52
N TRP A 46 -0.06 0.41 -3.93
CA TRP A 46 -1.25 -0.43 -3.95
C TRP A 46 -1.31 -1.21 -2.65
N ALA A 47 -2.48 -1.70 -2.33
CA ALA A 47 -2.68 -2.39 -1.07
C ALA A 47 -3.36 -3.72 -1.30
N TYR A 48 -3.05 -4.68 -0.44
CA TYR A 48 -3.74 -5.96 -0.47
C TYR A 48 -4.12 -6.35 0.96
N MET A 49 -5.17 -7.12 1.05
CA MET A 49 -5.65 -7.59 2.35
C MET A 49 -4.86 -8.80 2.79
N CYS A 50 -4.43 -8.75 4.03
CA CYS A 50 -3.71 -9.86 4.63
C CYS A 50 -4.44 -10.29 5.89
N LYS A 51 -4.67 -11.58 6.01
CA LYS A 51 -5.35 -12.12 7.17
C LYS A 51 -4.35 -12.30 8.30
N GLU A 52 -4.68 -11.77 9.46
CA GLU A 52 -3.86 -11.94 10.64
C GLU A 52 -4.39 -13.08 11.47
N GLU A 53 -3.53 -13.99 11.83
CA GLU A 53 -3.90 -15.11 12.68
C GLU A 53 -3.70 -14.79 14.15
#